data_10edf82273698a19c13fa018a8f2c6f9
#
_entry.id   10edf82273698a19c13fa018a8f2c6f9
#
_cell.length_a   1.000
_cell.length_b   1.000
_cell.length_c   1.000
_cell.angle_alpha   90.00
_cell.angle_beta   90.00
_cell.angle_gamma   90.00
#
_symmetry.space_group_name_H-M   'P 1'
#
loop_
_entity.id
_entity.type
_entity.pdbx_description
1 polymer ?
#
loop_
_entity_poly.entity_id
_entity_poly.type
_entity_poly.pdbx_seq_one_letter_code
_entity_poly.pdbx_strand_id
1 'polypeptide(L)'
;MVKTSTKIATLLRPKRRWAQFSLKTLFFVVTLCGLLFGAALRVNRVHRMRAAVAVVNLHYGRVTYDDQSDLTATPDAPHGQRGPNWLRRYLGDDYFRDVARVSNFTVPRGTPSPKRLSDADLEVVCEIDNLHWLDLVDTNVTDAGMKHVGRLIRLQVLDLAHRPITDAGLAQLARLTNLERLNLSGGGITDAGLAQLTGLTKLESLTLGSAQVSDAGMVHLRGLVNLKELNLRGNIGNDGLAHLAGLTRLESLDLGGTRATGAGLVHLGGFTRLESFTLRGTNVTNVGMVDLRPLASLKHLHLRQTNIGDEGLAHLAGLTRLESLDLGGTRVTGAGMVHLRGLTNLELLRLDRTRVDDEGFAHLDGLTNLKLLWLSETRVGDASLPRLKRLAKLETLQLGYSRVSRYLDAEVQQALPNCAIER
;
A
#
# COMPACT_ATOMS: atom_id res chain seq x y z
N MET A 1 -15.35 -47.62 92.18
CA MET A 1 -15.97 -46.28 91.95
C MET A 1 -15.16 -45.62 90.88
N VAL A 2 -15.58 -45.19 89.70
CA VAL A 2 -16.84 -45.00 89.04
C VAL A 2 -16.55 -45.29 87.55
N LYS A 3 -17.33 -46.22 86.94
CA LYS A 3 -17.41 -46.35 85.51
C LYS A 3 -18.41 -45.34 84.97
N THR A 4 -17.97 -44.33 84.16
CA THR A 4 -18.83 -43.63 83.23
C THR A 4 -17.96 -42.69 82.44
N SER A 5 -17.48 -43.04 81.28
CA SER A 5 -17.19 -42.10 80.18
C SER A 5 -16.75 -42.87 78.92
N THR A 6 -17.64 -43.63 78.32
CA THR A 6 -17.36 -44.25 77.03
C THR A 6 -18.60 -44.32 76.15
N LYS A 7 -19.33 -43.20 76.02
CA LYS A 7 -20.52 -43.21 75.12
C LYS A 7 -20.77 -41.86 74.36
N ILE A 8 -19.80 -41.01 74.22
CA ILE A 8 -20.01 -39.74 73.47
C ILE A 8 -19.15 -39.63 72.21
N ALA A 9 -18.23 -40.62 71.98
CA ALA A 9 -17.31 -40.54 70.82
C ALA A 9 -17.85 -41.16 69.53
N THR A 10 -19.12 -41.58 69.46
CA THR A 10 -19.64 -42.30 68.27
C THR A 10 -20.68 -41.56 67.46
N LEU A 11 -20.95 -40.23 67.72
CA LEU A 11 -22.01 -39.50 67.04
C LEU A 11 -21.59 -38.35 66.11
N LEU A 12 -20.29 -38.19 65.86
CA LEU A 12 -19.79 -37.18 64.95
C LEU A 12 -18.82 -37.71 63.87
N ARG A 13 -19.16 -38.86 63.26
CA ARG A 13 -18.58 -39.16 61.95
C ARG A 13 -19.48 -38.53 60.88
N PRO A 14 -19.03 -37.48 60.17
CA PRO A 14 -19.72 -37.04 59.00
C PRO A 14 -19.72 -38.20 58.02
N LYS A 15 -20.91 -38.65 57.57
CA LYS A 15 -21.04 -39.56 56.45
C LYS A 15 -20.47 -38.90 55.22
N ARG A 16 -19.16 -39.02 54.98
CA ARG A 16 -18.54 -38.70 53.71
C ARG A 16 -19.04 -39.66 52.65
N ARG A 17 -20.22 -39.44 52.12
CA ARG A 17 -20.58 -39.91 50.78
C ARG A 17 -19.92 -38.94 49.79
N TRP A 18 -18.61 -38.98 49.70
CA TRP A 18 -17.93 -38.52 48.50
C TRP A 18 -18.28 -39.59 47.46
N ALA A 19 -19.10 -39.17 46.46
CA ALA A 19 -19.33 -40.00 45.29
C ALA A 19 -17.93 -40.32 44.71
N GLN A 20 -17.54 -41.58 44.75
CA GLN A 20 -16.32 -42.06 44.11
C GLN A 20 -16.58 -42.02 42.60
N PHE A 21 -16.36 -40.84 41.99
CA PHE A 21 -16.35 -40.77 40.55
C PHE A 21 -15.17 -41.59 40.05
N SER A 22 -15.44 -42.57 39.17
CA SER A 22 -14.36 -43.29 38.51
C SER A 22 -13.48 -42.29 37.75
N LEU A 23 -12.18 -42.57 37.62
CA LEU A 23 -11.27 -41.70 36.83
C LEU A 23 -11.82 -41.43 35.42
N LYS A 24 -12.53 -42.42 34.84
CA LYS A 24 -13.23 -42.30 33.55
C LYS A 24 -14.36 -41.27 33.59
N THR A 25 -15.16 -41.25 34.66
CA THR A 25 -16.25 -40.26 34.82
C THR A 25 -15.70 -38.86 35.03
N LEU A 26 -14.62 -38.72 35.81
CA LEU A 26 -13.95 -37.43 35.98
C LEU A 26 -13.38 -36.92 34.65
N PHE A 27 -12.70 -37.77 33.89
CA PHE A 27 -12.17 -37.46 32.59
C PHE A 27 -13.28 -37.03 31.60
N PHE A 28 -14.38 -37.78 31.56
CA PHE A 28 -15.54 -37.44 30.72
C PHE A 28 -16.13 -36.08 31.07
N VAL A 29 -16.33 -35.80 32.37
CA VAL A 29 -16.88 -34.52 32.84
C VAL A 29 -15.94 -33.38 32.49
N VAL A 30 -14.63 -33.51 32.71
CA VAL A 30 -13.65 -32.48 32.37
C VAL A 30 -13.61 -32.23 30.86
N THR A 31 -13.64 -33.29 30.05
CA THR A 31 -13.66 -33.18 28.60
C THR A 31 -14.94 -32.49 28.10
N LEU A 32 -16.11 -32.92 28.65
CA LEU A 32 -17.40 -32.33 28.30
C LEU A 32 -17.47 -30.85 28.72
N CYS A 33 -17.01 -30.48 29.92
CA CYS A 33 -16.92 -29.10 30.37
C CYS A 33 -16.00 -28.29 29.49
N GLY A 34 -14.85 -28.84 29.09
CA GLY A 34 -13.94 -28.20 28.15
C GLY A 34 -14.57 -27.93 26.77
N LEU A 35 -15.31 -28.93 26.24
CA LEU A 35 -16.03 -28.76 24.96
C LEU A 35 -17.15 -27.73 25.06
N LEU A 36 -17.96 -27.76 26.15
CA LEU A 36 -19.04 -26.79 26.38
C LEU A 36 -18.47 -25.37 26.56
N PHE A 37 -17.38 -25.21 27.29
CA PHE A 37 -16.70 -23.96 27.49
C PHE A 37 -16.13 -23.41 26.15
N GLY A 38 -15.47 -24.27 25.37
CA GLY A 38 -14.99 -23.92 24.04
C GLY A 38 -16.12 -23.50 23.10
N ALA A 39 -17.25 -24.22 23.12
CA ALA A 39 -18.43 -23.81 22.33
C ALA A 39 -19.01 -22.47 22.79
N ALA A 40 -19.10 -22.23 24.11
CA ALA A 40 -19.59 -20.95 24.65
C ALA A 40 -18.68 -19.77 24.24
N LEU A 41 -17.35 -19.96 24.32
CA LEU A 41 -16.38 -18.94 23.85
C LEU A 41 -16.57 -18.65 22.36
N ARG A 42 -16.75 -19.71 21.53
CA ARG A 42 -16.97 -19.54 20.09
C ARG A 42 -18.28 -18.79 19.78
N VAL A 43 -19.37 -19.15 20.47
CA VAL A 43 -20.67 -18.45 20.31
C VAL A 43 -20.54 -16.97 20.69
N ASN A 44 -19.90 -16.66 21.81
CA ASN A 44 -19.68 -15.27 22.23
C ASN A 44 -18.83 -14.49 21.19
N ARG A 45 -17.79 -15.14 20.65
CA ARG A 45 -16.98 -14.58 19.57
C ARG A 45 -17.81 -14.26 18.32
N VAL A 46 -18.69 -15.19 17.90
CA VAL A 46 -19.58 -14.96 16.74
C VAL A 46 -20.55 -13.83 17.00
N HIS A 47 -21.09 -13.69 18.21
CA HIS A 47 -21.95 -12.54 18.54
C HIS A 47 -21.21 -11.21 18.43
N ARG A 48 -19.98 -11.11 18.96
CA ARG A 48 -19.15 -9.90 18.84
C ARG A 48 -18.84 -9.60 17.37
N MET A 49 -18.44 -10.60 16.59
CA MET A 49 -18.19 -10.46 15.16
C MET A 49 -19.43 -9.96 14.40
N ARG A 50 -20.63 -10.51 14.68
CA ARG A 50 -21.88 -10.03 14.06
C ARG A 50 -22.18 -8.57 14.40
N ALA A 51 -21.97 -8.18 15.64
CA ALA A 51 -22.11 -6.78 16.04
C ALA A 51 -21.14 -5.87 15.26
N ALA A 52 -19.89 -6.27 15.17
CA ALA A 52 -18.87 -5.54 14.41
C ALA A 52 -19.21 -5.44 12.92
N VAL A 53 -19.63 -6.54 12.29
CA VAL A 53 -20.07 -6.55 10.88
C VAL A 53 -21.28 -5.65 10.66
N ALA A 54 -22.23 -5.62 11.61
CA ALA A 54 -23.38 -4.72 11.54
C ALA A 54 -22.96 -3.24 11.57
N VAL A 55 -21.97 -2.89 12.42
CA VAL A 55 -21.39 -1.53 12.47
C VAL A 55 -20.69 -1.21 11.14
N VAL A 56 -19.86 -2.09 10.60
CA VAL A 56 -19.19 -1.90 9.31
C VAL A 56 -20.21 -1.62 8.20
N ASN A 57 -21.26 -2.45 8.12
CA ASN A 57 -22.30 -2.29 7.09
C ASN A 57 -23.11 -0.99 7.27
N LEU A 58 -23.38 -0.56 8.51
CA LEU A 58 -24.05 0.70 8.81
C LEU A 58 -23.27 1.91 8.26
N HIS A 59 -21.94 1.82 8.20
CA HIS A 59 -21.05 2.86 7.70
C HIS A 59 -20.57 2.61 6.28
N TYR A 60 -21.29 1.80 5.49
CA TYR A 60 -20.97 1.48 4.09
C TYR A 60 -19.63 0.77 3.89
N GLY A 61 -19.09 0.16 4.94
CA GLY A 61 -17.87 -0.65 4.85
C GLY A 61 -18.14 -2.02 4.27
N ARG A 62 -17.08 -2.66 3.79
CA ARG A 62 -17.09 -4.01 3.23
C ARG A 62 -16.32 -4.97 4.12
N VAL A 63 -16.89 -6.15 4.33
CA VAL A 63 -16.27 -7.26 5.07
C VAL A 63 -15.89 -8.38 4.12
N THR A 64 -14.67 -8.93 4.29
CA THR A 64 -14.24 -10.15 3.59
C THR A 64 -13.87 -11.20 4.63
N TYR A 65 -14.28 -12.43 4.40
CA TYR A 65 -14.04 -13.54 5.32
C TYR A 65 -12.76 -14.30 4.94
N ASP A 66 -12.21 -15.08 5.87
CA ASP A 66 -10.95 -15.81 5.73
C ASP A 66 -10.97 -16.93 4.67
N ASP A 67 -12.17 -17.45 4.34
CA ASP A 67 -12.37 -18.41 3.25
C ASP A 67 -12.40 -17.77 1.85
N GLN A 68 -12.41 -16.42 1.79
CA GLN A 68 -12.36 -15.60 0.58
C GLN A 68 -10.99 -14.92 0.39
N SER A 69 -10.01 -15.27 1.22
CA SER A 69 -8.74 -14.54 1.36
C SER A 69 -7.71 -14.79 0.26
N ASP A 70 -8.08 -15.44 -0.85
CA ASP A 70 -7.24 -15.35 -2.03
C ASP A 70 -7.38 -13.94 -2.62
N LEU A 71 -6.40 -13.08 -2.33
CA LEU A 71 -6.38 -11.64 -2.68
C LEU A 71 -6.49 -11.38 -4.19
N THR A 72 -6.41 -12.42 -5.01
CA THR A 72 -6.51 -12.42 -6.47
C THR A 72 -7.82 -13.00 -6.99
N ALA A 73 -8.65 -13.63 -6.13
CA ALA A 73 -9.87 -14.28 -6.54
C ALA A 73 -11.00 -13.26 -6.78
N THR A 74 -11.73 -13.43 -7.87
CA THR A 74 -12.97 -12.71 -8.13
C THR A 74 -14.01 -12.99 -7.04
N PRO A 75 -14.92 -12.05 -6.70
CA PRO A 75 -15.90 -12.20 -5.62
C PRO A 75 -16.82 -13.43 -5.71
N ASP A 76 -16.88 -14.09 -6.87
CA ASP A 76 -17.79 -15.20 -7.20
C ASP A 76 -17.13 -16.59 -7.19
N ALA A 77 -15.88 -16.74 -6.74
CA ALA A 77 -15.24 -18.05 -6.65
C ALA A 77 -15.95 -18.95 -5.61
N PRO A 78 -16.20 -20.24 -5.89
CA PRO A 78 -16.83 -21.16 -4.94
C PRO A 78 -15.90 -21.38 -3.75
N HIS A 79 -16.35 -20.88 -2.59
CA HIS A 79 -15.57 -20.87 -1.36
C HIS A 79 -15.56 -22.23 -0.70
N GLY A 80 -14.42 -22.66 -0.18
CA GLY A 80 -14.27 -23.85 0.63
C GLY A 80 -15.14 -23.76 1.89
N GLN A 81 -16.24 -24.53 1.91
CA GLN A 81 -17.18 -24.52 3.04
C GLN A 81 -16.58 -25.25 4.23
N ARG A 82 -16.26 -24.53 5.32
CA ARG A 82 -15.79 -25.11 6.57
C ARG A 82 -16.97 -25.66 7.38
N GLY A 83 -16.82 -26.88 7.92
CA GLY A 83 -17.79 -27.54 8.79
C GLY A 83 -18.92 -28.29 8.09
N PRO A 84 -19.57 -29.24 8.79
CA PRO A 84 -20.64 -30.08 8.25
C PRO A 84 -21.92 -29.26 7.98
N ASN A 85 -22.59 -29.50 6.86
CA ASN A 85 -23.78 -28.77 6.44
C ASN A 85 -24.93 -28.75 7.46
N TRP A 86 -25.12 -29.87 8.21
CA TRP A 86 -26.16 -29.94 9.23
C TRP A 86 -25.85 -29.02 10.41
N LEU A 87 -24.58 -28.87 10.82
CA LEU A 87 -24.17 -28.01 11.93
C LEU A 87 -24.24 -26.53 11.53
N ARG A 88 -23.91 -26.21 10.26
CA ARG A 88 -24.04 -24.87 9.70
C ARG A 88 -25.50 -24.39 9.68
N ARG A 89 -26.45 -25.29 9.41
CA ARG A 89 -27.89 -25.00 9.43
C ARG A 89 -28.36 -24.58 10.84
N TYR A 90 -27.76 -25.12 11.91
CA TYR A 90 -28.11 -24.79 13.28
C TYR A 90 -27.36 -23.55 13.83
N LEU A 91 -26.07 -23.42 13.55
CA LEU A 91 -25.22 -22.40 14.14
C LEU A 91 -25.06 -21.16 13.24
N GLY A 92 -25.44 -21.28 11.98
CA GLY A 92 -25.21 -20.27 10.93
C GLY A 92 -23.80 -20.36 10.36
N ASP A 93 -23.62 -19.83 9.15
CA ASP A 93 -22.34 -19.83 8.45
C ASP A 93 -21.27 -19.06 9.20
N ASP A 94 -21.63 -17.95 9.84
CA ASP A 94 -20.73 -17.09 10.61
C ASP A 94 -20.02 -17.81 11.78
N TYR A 95 -20.58 -18.94 12.24
CA TYR A 95 -19.91 -19.75 13.29
C TYR A 95 -18.62 -20.37 12.79
N PHE A 96 -18.50 -20.62 11.49
CA PHE A 96 -17.36 -21.31 10.85
C PHE A 96 -16.43 -20.40 10.08
N ARG A 97 -16.76 -19.12 9.96
CA ARG A 97 -16.00 -18.11 9.20
C ARG A 97 -15.50 -17.04 10.15
N ASP A 98 -14.31 -16.53 9.87
CA ASP A 98 -13.76 -15.39 10.58
C ASP A 98 -13.61 -14.22 9.60
N VAL A 99 -13.88 -13.01 10.05
CA VAL A 99 -13.65 -11.81 9.26
C VAL A 99 -12.15 -11.56 9.20
N ALA A 100 -11.60 -11.53 7.98
CA ALA A 100 -10.19 -11.30 7.73
C ALA A 100 -9.90 -9.85 7.31
N ARG A 101 -10.87 -9.19 6.67
CA ARG A 101 -10.68 -7.85 6.10
C ARG A 101 -11.90 -6.97 6.33
N VAL A 102 -11.64 -5.71 6.68
CA VAL A 102 -12.62 -4.62 6.75
C VAL A 102 -12.07 -3.45 5.93
N SER A 103 -12.85 -2.95 4.97
CA SER A 103 -12.41 -1.93 4.03
C SER A 103 -13.56 -1.17 3.36
N ASN A 104 -13.23 -0.19 2.53
CA ASN A 104 -14.15 0.50 1.62
C ASN A 104 -15.32 1.20 2.31
N PHE A 105 -15.06 2.08 3.28
CA PHE A 105 -16.09 2.94 3.88
C PHE A 105 -16.54 4.08 2.94
N THR A 106 -16.72 3.76 1.65
CA THR A 106 -17.09 4.74 0.63
C THR A 106 -18.58 5.03 0.70
N VAL A 107 -18.90 6.28 0.96
CA VAL A 107 -20.28 6.74 1.00
C VAL A 107 -20.80 6.92 -0.43
N PRO A 108 -21.97 6.35 -0.79
CA PRO A 108 -22.57 6.54 -2.10
C PRO A 108 -22.84 8.03 -2.39
N ARG A 109 -22.60 8.45 -3.65
CA ARG A 109 -22.89 9.84 -4.06
C ARG A 109 -24.36 10.18 -3.84
N GLY A 110 -24.61 11.35 -3.25
CA GLY A 110 -25.99 11.83 -2.99
C GLY A 110 -26.58 11.36 -1.66
N THR A 111 -25.83 10.63 -0.82
CA THR A 111 -26.30 10.29 0.53
C THR A 111 -26.34 11.54 1.42
N PRO A 112 -27.51 11.96 1.89
CA PRO A 112 -27.60 13.12 2.78
C PRO A 112 -26.97 12.81 4.13
N SER A 113 -26.03 13.65 4.59
CA SER A 113 -25.36 13.59 5.90
C SER A 113 -24.88 12.17 6.30
N PRO A 114 -23.96 11.54 5.55
CA PRO A 114 -23.54 10.19 5.84
C PRO A 114 -22.83 10.12 7.20
N LYS A 115 -23.29 9.21 8.06
CA LYS A 115 -22.59 8.92 9.32
C LYS A 115 -21.34 8.13 8.99
N ARG A 116 -20.16 8.71 9.16
CA ARG A 116 -18.86 8.03 8.97
C ARG A 116 -18.46 7.30 10.24
N LEU A 117 -17.75 6.18 10.09
CA LEU A 117 -17.21 5.40 11.22
C LEU A 117 -16.40 6.31 12.15
N SER A 118 -16.72 6.30 13.44
CA SER A 118 -16.07 7.07 14.50
C SER A 118 -15.17 6.20 15.39
N ASP A 119 -14.44 6.82 16.31
CA ASP A 119 -13.62 6.10 17.30
C ASP A 119 -14.44 5.15 18.18
N ALA A 120 -15.68 5.53 18.53
CA ALA A 120 -16.59 4.68 19.31
C ALA A 120 -17.07 3.46 18.50
N ASP A 121 -17.36 3.65 17.21
CA ASP A 121 -17.75 2.56 16.32
C ASP A 121 -16.53 1.60 16.09
N LEU A 122 -15.33 2.16 16.04
CA LEU A 122 -14.08 1.40 15.87
C LEU A 122 -13.79 0.46 17.07
N GLU A 123 -14.20 0.85 18.28
CA GLU A 123 -14.11 -0.03 19.45
C GLU A 123 -14.83 -1.37 19.19
N VAL A 124 -16.02 -1.32 18.60
CA VAL A 124 -16.81 -2.52 18.27
C VAL A 124 -16.17 -3.30 17.11
N VAL A 125 -15.70 -2.60 16.07
CA VAL A 125 -15.02 -3.25 14.93
C VAL A 125 -13.77 -3.99 15.37
N CYS A 126 -13.00 -3.43 16.29
CA CYS A 126 -11.77 -4.04 16.81
C CYS A 126 -12.00 -5.23 17.76
N GLU A 127 -13.24 -5.63 18.04
CA GLU A 127 -13.57 -6.92 18.67
C GLU A 127 -13.42 -8.12 17.72
N ILE A 128 -13.06 -7.88 16.46
CA ILE A 128 -12.76 -8.92 15.46
C ILE A 128 -11.33 -9.43 15.67
N ASP A 129 -11.16 -10.52 16.40
CA ASP A 129 -9.84 -11.04 16.83
C ASP A 129 -8.88 -11.44 15.68
N ASN A 130 -9.41 -11.86 14.52
CA ASN A 130 -8.64 -12.37 13.39
C ASN A 130 -8.50 -11.37 12.23
N LEU A 131 -8.64 -10.08 12.50
CA LEU A 131 -8.53 -9.08 11.46
C LEU A 131 -7.07 -8.96 10.99
N HIS A 132 -6.85 -9.11 9.67
CA HIS A 132 -5.55 -8.98 9.02
C HIS A 132 -5.42 -7.71 8.18
N TRP A 133 -6.56 -7.16 7.74
CA TRP A 133 -6.63 -5.97 6.91
C TRP A 133 -7.68 -5.01 7.44
N LEU A 134 -7.25 -3.79 7.73
CA LEU A 134 -8.14 -2.70 8.16
C LEU A 134 -7.83 -1.44 7.34
N ASP A 135 -8.81 -1.02 6.56
CA ASP A 135 -8.77 0.23 5.80
C ASP A 135 -9.76 1.21 6.44
N LEU A 136 -9.25 2.34 6.91
CA LEU A 136 -10.00 3.39 7.59
C LEU A 136 -10.07 4.70 6.79
N VAL A 137 -9.77 4.64 5.49
CA VAL A 137 -9.94 5.78 4.58
C VAL A 137 -11.42 6.22 4.60
N ASP A 138 -11.67 7.53 4.47
CA ASP A 138 -13.01 8.12 4.51
C ASP A 138 -13.83 7.92 5.81
N THR A 139 -13.19 7.55 6.92
CA THR A 139 -13.81 7.47 8.25
C THR A 139 -13.61 8.78 9.06
N ASN A 140 -14.13 8.88 10.28
CA ASN A 140 -13.89 9.97 11.23
C ASN A 140 -12.99 9.52 12.39
N VAL A 141 -12.12 8.53 12.14
CA VAL A 141 -11.22 7.99 13.15
C VAL A 141 -10.09 8.96 13.45
N THR A 142 -9.71 9.07 14.72
CA THR A 142 -8.65 9.92 15.25
C THR A 142 -7.69 9.10 16.12
N ASP A 143 -6.72 9.77 16.77
CA ASP A 143 -5.79 9.13 17.72
C ASP A 143 -6.51 8.34 18.83
N ALA A 144 -7.70 8.80 19.23
CA ALA A 144 -8.48 8.13 20.28
C ALA A 144 -8.91 6.71 19.88
N GLY A 145 -9.17 6.47 18.59
CA GLY A 145 -9.48 5.13 18.04
C GLY A 145 -8.28 4.20 17.97
N MET A 146 -7.06 4.74 17.87
CA MET A 146 -5.84 3.93 17.68
C MET A 146 -5.54 2.98 18.84
N LYS A 147 -5.99 3.30 20.07
CA LYS A 147 -5.90 2.37 21.22
C LYS A 147 -6.64 1.04 20.98
N HIS A 148 -7.73 1.07 20.18
CA HIS A 148 -8.48 -0.13 19.85
C HIS A 148 -7.77 -0.90 18.72
N VAL A 149 -7.29 -0.19 17.69
CA VAL A 149 -6.49 -0.78 16.60
C VAL A 149 -5.24 -1.47 17.13
N GLY A 150 -4.55 -0.85 18.10
CA GLY A 150 -3.33 -1.41 18.72
C GLY A 150 -3.50 -2.77 19.42
N ARG A 151 -4.74 -3.26 19.60
CA ARG A 151 -5.04 -4.62 20.12
C ARG A 151 -5.03 -5.68 19.03
N LEU A 152 -5.11 -5.29 17.78
CA LEU A 152 -5.21 -6.19 16.61
C LEU A 152 -3.84 -6.74 16.23
N ILE A 153 -3.19 -7.51 17.08
CA ILE A 153 -1.81 -7.98 16.93
C ILE A 153 -1.57 -8.88 15.70
N ARG A 154 -2.63 -9.33 15.03
CA ARG A 154 -2.56 -10.11 13.78
C ARG A 154 -2.68 -9.25 12.53
N LEU A 155 -2.88 -7.94 12.69
CA LEU A 155 -3.04 -7.02 11.58
C LEU A 155 -1.77 -6.98 10.73
N GLN A 156 -1.94 -7.13 9.42
CA GLN A 156 -0.89 -7.09 8.41
C GLN A 156 -0.97 -5.83 7.57
N VAL A 157 -2.19 -5.34 7.30
CA VAL A 157 -2.40 -4.15 6.48
C VAL A 157 -3.27 -3.14 7.22
N LEU A 158 -2.76 -1.91 7.34
CA LEU A 158 -3.48 -0.79 7.94
C LEU A 158 -3.39 0.44 7.04
N ASP A 159 -4.55 0.91 6.58
CA ASP A 159 -4.65 2.16 5.82
C ASP A 159 -5.31 3.25 6.66
N LEU A 160 -4.55 4.32 6.93
CA LEU A 160 -4.96 5.51 7.68
C LEU A 160 -4.86 6.78 6.81
N ALA A 161 -4.87 6.63 5.48
CA ALA A 161 -4.72 7.77 4.58
C ALA A 161 -5.76 8.84 4.86
N HIS A 162 -5.29 10.10 4.90
CA HIS A 162 -6.10 11.28 5.16
C HIS A 162 -6.85 11.26 6.50
N ARG A 163 -6.39 10.49 7.48
CA ARG A 163 -6.89 10.54 8.85
C ARG A 163 -6.03 11.47 9.69
N PRO A 164 -6.64 12.21 10.65
CA PRO A 164 -5.92 13.13 11.52
C PRO A 164 -5.17 12.37 12.62
N ILE A 165 -4.35 11.39 12.20
CA ILE A 165 -3.51 10.62 13.12
C ILE A 165 -2.21 11.37 13.33
N THR A 166 -1.83 11.51 14.60
CA THR A 166 -0.57 12.13 15.03
C THR A 166 0.38 11.10 15.63
N ASP A 167 1.52 11.56 16.13
CA ASP A 167 2.50 10.73 16.84
C ASP A 167 1.88 9.97 18.02
N ALA A 168 0.86 10.58 18.69
CA ALA A 168 0.17 9.98 19.82
C ALA A 168 -0.66 8.74 19.40
N GLY A 169 -1.35 8.82 18.27
CA GLY A 169 -2.07 7.68 17.68
C GLY A 169 -1.10 6.61 17.20
N LEU A 170 -0.01 7.01 16.53
CA LEU A 170 0.99 6.08 16.01
C LEU A 170 1.68 5.27 17.12
N ALA A 171 1.90 5.87 18.29
CA ALA A 171 2.46 5.19 19.46
C ALA A 171 1.63 3.98 19.93
N GLN A 172 0.31 4.01 19.71
CA GLN A 172 -0.58 2.88 20.04
C GLN A 172 -0.37 1.67 19.12
N LEU A 173 0.19 1.89 17.93
CA LEU A 173 0.41 0.88 16.90
C LEU A 173 1.76 0.16 17.02
N ALA A 174 2.65 0.59 17.90
CA ALA A 174 4.02 0.05 18.05
C ALA A 174 4.06 -1.47 18.35
N ARG A 175 2.97 -2.05 18.84
CA ARG A 175 2.84 -3.49 19.14
C ARG A 175 2.42 -4.34 17.94
N LEU A 176 2.03 -3.73 16.84
CA LEU A 176 1.54 -4.42 15.64
C LEU A 176 2.69 -4.96 14.79
N THR A 177 3.56 -5.77 15.38
CA THR A 177 4.78 -6.29 14.75
C THR A 177 4.55 -7.23 13.56
N ASN A 178 3.30 -7.56 13.26
CA ASN A 178 2.92 -8.31 12.08
C ASN A 178 2.54 -7.41 10.89
N LEU A 179 2.55 -6.07 11.06
CA LEU A 179 2.26 -5.16 9.96
C LEU A 179 3.28 -5.32 8.83
N GLU A 180 2.74 -5.52 7.64
CA GLU A 180 3.44 -5.61 6.36
C GLU A 180 3.22 -4.36 5.51
N ARG A 181 2.03 -3.72 5.64
CA ARG A 181 1.69 -2.50 4.90
C ARG A 181 1.07 -1.47 5.82
N LEU A 182 1.60 -0.25 5.77
CA LEU A 182 1.12 0.87 6.57
C LEU A 182 1.07 2.15 5.72
N ASN A 183 -0.12 2.74 5.62
CA ASN A 183 -0.33 4.01 4.95
C ASN A 183 -0.69 5.09 5.97
N LEU A 184 0.15 6.11 6.09
CA LEU A 184 0.03 7.26 7.00
C LEU A 184 -0.07 8.59 6.23
N SER A 185 -0.36 8.55 4.92
CA SER A 185 -0.41 9.77 4.11
C SER A 185 -1.50 10.73 4.60
N GLY A 186 -1.16 12.03 4.62
CA GLY A 186 -2.10 13.09 5.02
C GLY A 186 -2.33 13.23 6.52
N GLY A 187 -1.61 12.47 7.36
CA GLY A 187 -1.63 12.60 8.82
C GLY A 187 -0.65 13.67 9.35
N GLY A 188 -0.71 13.91 10.66
CA GLY A 188 0.18 14.82 11.40
C GLY A 188 1.41 14.12 12.00
N ILE A 189 2.00 13.14 11.30
CA ILE A 189 3.16 12.38 11.77
C ILE A 189 4.42 13.22 11.60
N THR A 190 5.22 13.27 12.67
CA THR A 190 6.54 13.94 12.72
C THR A 190 7.68 12.94 12.87
N ASP A 191 8.91 13.45 12.99
CA ASP A 191 10.09 12.62 13.25
C ASP A 191 9.96 11.78 14.53
N ALA A 192 9.32 12.33 15.58
CA ALA A 192 9.06 11.62 16.83
C ALA A 192 8.09 10.43 16.65
N GLY A 193 7.10 10.58 15.76
CA GLY A 193 6.20 9.49 15.40
C GLY A 193 6.91 8.36 14.68
N LEU A 194 7.85 8.66 13.78
CA LEU A 194 8.62 7.63 13.07
C LEU A 194 9.42 6.73 14.01
N ALA A 195 9.86 7.24 15.17
CA ALA A 195 10.53 6.43 16.18
C ALA A 195 9.67 5.24 16.66
N GLN A 196 8.34 5.36 16.61
CA GLN A 196 7.42 4.30 17.02
C GLN A 196 7.36 3.14 15.99
N LEU A 197 7.83 3.36 14.77
CA LEU A 197 7.84 2.35 13.70
C LEU A 197 9.04 1.41 13.78
N THR A 198 10.06 1.70 14.54
CA THR A 198 11.34 0.96 14.56
C THR A 198 11.18 -0.53 14.87
N GLY A 199 10.14 -0.92 15.62
CA GLY A 199 9.81 -2.31 15.95
C GLY A 199 9.04 -3.06 14.86
N LEU A 200 8.52 -2.38 13.85
CA LEU A 200 7.67 -2.97 12.81
C LEU A 200 8.52 -3.55 11.67
N THR A 201 9.44 -4.44 12.00
CA THR A 201 10.47 -4.96 11.07
C THR A 201 9.94 -5.83 9.94
N LYS A 202 8.66 -6.22 9.96
CA LYS A 202 8.00 -6.95 8.87
C LYS A 202 7.44 -6.02 7.79
N LEU A 203 7.49 -4.69 7.98
CA LEU A 203 6.97 -3.76 6.98
C LEU A 203 7.66 -3.97 5.63
N GLU A 204 6.82 -4.20 4.62
CA GLU A 204 7.18 -4.28 3.20
C GLU A 204 6.76 -3.03 2.43
N SER A 205 5.68 -2.35 2.85
CA SER A 205 5.20 -1.12 2.21
C SER A 205 4.89 -0.06 3.26
N LEU A 206 5.47 1.15 3.08
CA LEU A 206 5.26 2.31 3.95
C LEU A 206 5.00 3.56 3.12
N THR A 207 3.86 4.21 3.37
CA THR A 207 3.52 5.49 2.75
C THR A 207 3.46 6.60 3.81
N LEU A 208 4.30 7.62 3.64
CA LEU A 208 4.43 8.79 4.51
C LEU A 208 4.09 10.11 3.77
N GLY A 209 3.34 10.02 2.69
CA GLY A 209 3.00 11.20 1.87
C GLY A 209 2.29 12.28 2.68
N SER A 210 2.81 13.52 2.63
CA SER A 210 2.33 14.68 3.39
C SER A 210 2.59 14.65 4.91
N ALA A 211 3.40 13.71 5.42
CA ALA A 211 3.85 13.72 6.80
C ALA A 211 4.79 14.93 7.06
N GLN A 212 4.80 15.44 8.29
CA GLN A 212 5.72 16.50 8.72
C GLN A 212 7.08 15.91 9.14
N VAL A 213 7.61 15.04 8.28
CA VAL A 213 8.86 14.31 8.50
C VAL A 213 10.01 15.04 7.83
N SER A 214 11.16 15.10 8.51
CA SER A 214 12.40 15.68 8.04
C SER A 214 13.51 14.64 7.89
N ASP A 215 14.71 15.11 7.51
CA ASP A 215 15.90 14.28 7.41
C ASP A 215 16.23 13.56 8.73
N ALA A 216 16.00 14.21 9.88
CA ALA A 216 16.26 13.63 11.19
C ALA A 216 15.39 12.40 11.48
N GLY A 217 14.15 12.39 11.02
CA GLY A 217 13.23 11.26 11.21
C GLY A 217 13.63 10.02 10.41
N MET A 218 14.35 10.18 9.29
CA MET A 218 14.73 9.07 8.41
C MET A 218 15.63 8.04 9.10
N VAL A 219 16.35 8.41 10.16
CA VAL A 219 17.17 7.47 10.94
C VAL A 219 16.35 6.29 11.48
N HIS A 220 15.07 6.52 11.79
CA HIS A 220 14.18 5.51 12.36
C HIS A 220 13.73 4.45 11.34
N LEU A 221 13.89 4.71 10.04
CA LEU A 221 13.58 3.76 8.97
C LEU A 221 14.71 2.76 8.70
N ARG A 222 15.94 3.01 9.17
CA ARG A 222 17.13 2.17 8.92
C ARG A 222 16.92 0.68 9.21
N GLY A 223 16.14 0.36 10.26
CA GLY A 223 15.86 -1.02 10.69
C GLY A 223 14.81 -1.74 9.86
N LEU A 224 14.06 -1.05 8.99
CA LEU A 224 12.97 -1.61 8.21
C LEU A 224 13.47 -2.24 6.90
N VAL A 225 14.46 -3.14 7.02
CA VAL A 225 15.20 -3.74 5.90
C VAL A 225 14.36 -4.62 4.96
N ASN A 226 13.12 -4.92 5.34
CA ASN A 226 12.18 -5.69 4.52
C ASN A 226 11.35 -4.81 3.56
N LEU A 227 11.48 -3.46 3.65
CA LEU A 227 10.74 -2.56 2.78
C LEU A 227 11.04 -2.84 1.31
N LYS A 228 9.97 -3.01 0.54
CA LYS A 228 9.90 -3.13 -0.92
C LYS A 228 9.34 -1.85 -1.54
N GLU A 229 8.40 -1.21 -0.85
CA GLU A 229 7.73 0.00 -1.31
C GLU A 229 7.86 1.11 -0.26
N LEU A 230 8.39 2.25 -0.65
CA LEU A 230 8.53 3.42 0.21
C LEU A 230 8.10 4.68 -0.53
N ASN A 231 7.08 5.36 -0.01
CA ASN A 231 6.65 6.64 -0.53
C ASN A 231 6.92 7.73 0.52
N LEU A 232 7.76 8.67 0.15
CA LEU A 232 8.20 9.78 0.99
C LEU A 232 7.83 11.09 0.30
N ARG A 233 7.09 11.94 0.99
CA ARG A 233 6.84 13.32 0.55
C ARG A 233 7.13 14.26 1.70
N GLY A 234 7.47 15.52 1.38
CA GLY A 234 7.69 16.53 2.40
C GLY A 234 9.13 17.02 2.47
N ASN A 235 9.62 17.34 3.67
CA ASN A 235 10.84 18.11 3.89
C ASN A 235 12.12 17.25 3.94
N ILE A 236 12.19 16.18 3.12
CA ILE A 236 13.30 15.23 3.08
C ILE A 236 14.30 15.69 2.03
N GLY A 237 15.55 15.84 2.43
CA GLY A 237 16.70 16.22 1.62
C GLY A 237 17.73 15.10 1.48
N ASN A 238 18.96 15.48 1.15
CA ASN A 238 20.04 14.53 0.91
C ASN A 238 20.48 13.75 2.15
N ASP A 239 20.50 14.40 3.32
CA ASP A 239 20.92 13.77 4.58
C ASP A 239 19.90 12.69 4.99
N GLY A 240 18.61 12.92 4.74
CA GLY A 240 17.58 11.93 4.95
C GLY A 240 17.75 10.70 4.06
N LEU A 241 18.13 10.89 2.79
CA LEU A 241 18.37 9.78 1.85
C LEU A 241 19.54 8.90 2.27
N ALA A 242 20.57 9.45 2.91
CA ALA A 242 21.70 8.68 3.44
C ALA A 242 21.27 7.60 4.45
N HIS A 243 20.16 7.84 5.19
CA HIS A 243 19.62 6.87 6.14
C HIS A 243 18.89 5.70 5.47
N LEU A 244 18.52 5.82 4.21
CA LEU A 244 17.83 4.79 3.45
C LEU A 244 18.79 3.79 2.78
N ALA A 245 20.09 4.07 2.69
CA ALA A 245 21.08 3.28 1.93
C ALA A 245 21.08 1.76 2.25
N GLY A 246 20.66 1.37 3.47
CA GLY A 246 20.53 -0.03 3.88
C GLY A 246 19.28 -0.76 3.38
N LEU A 247 18.31 -0.06 2.81
CA LEU A 247 17.02 -0.63 2.38
C LEU A 247 17.11 -1.27 0.98
N THR A 248 18.06 -2.16 0.78
CA THR A 248 18.44 -2.73 -0.52
C THR A 248 17.38 -3.65 -1.15
N ARG A 249 16.28 -3.93 -0.44
CA ARG A 249 15.14 -4.70 -0.97
C ARG A 249 14.09 -3.83 -1.66
N LEU A 250 14.28 -2.50 -1.71
CA LEU A 250 13.32 -1.60 -2.35
C LEU A 250 13.17 -1.94 -3.84
N GLU A 251 11.90 -2.09 -4.22
CA GLU A 251 11.40 -2.30 -5.58
C GLU A 251 10.71 -1.04 -6.10
N SER A 252 10.11 -0.24 -5.20
CA SER A 252 9.47 1.04 -5.52
C SER A 252 9.86 2.13 -4.51
N LEU A 253 10.32 3.28 -5.02
CA LEU A 253 10.67 4.46 -4.23
C LEU A 253 10.06 5.72 -4.83
N ASP A 254 9.19 6.40 -4.07
CA ASP A 254 8.66 7.71 -4.46
C ASP A 254 9.24 8.80 -3.56
N LEU A 255 10.04 9.69 -4.17
CA LEU A 255 10.62 10.90 -3.56
C LEU A 255 9.98 12.18 -4.15
N GLY A 256 8.82 12.07 -4.78
CA GLY A 256 8.18 13.19 -5.46
C GLY A 256 7.87 14.36 -4.53
N GLY A 257 8.28 15.57 -4.93
CA GLY A 257 8.08 16.79 -4.14
C GLY A 257 8.95 16.92 -2.90
N THR A 258 9.97 16.07 -2.73
CA THR A 258 10.98 16.20 -1.67
C THR A 258 12.04 17.26 -2.06
N ARG A 259 12.93 17.60 -1.11
CA ARG A 259 14.07 18.49 -1.36
C ARG A 259 15.31 17.75 -1.88
N ALA A 260 15.16 16.50 -2.28
CA ALA A 260 16.25 15.70 -2.84
C ALA A 260 16.92 16.40 -4.02
N THR A 261 18.23 16.34 -4.04
CA THR A 261 19.07 16.80 -5.15
C THR A 261 19.94 15.66 -5.67
N GLY A 262 20.72 15.90 -6.72
CA GLY A 262 21.68 14.92 -7.22
C GLY A 262 22.64 14.39 -6.16
N ALA A 263 23.07 15.23 -5.22
CA ALA A 263 23.98 14.80 -4.15
C ALA A 263 23.40 13.71 -3.22
N GLY A 264 22.08 13.64 -3.09
CA GLY A 264 21.44 12.58 -2.28
C GLY A 264 21.32 11.24 -3.03
N LEU A 265 21.30 11.26 -4.38
CA LEU A 265 21.11 10.06 -5.18
C LEU A 265 22.28 9.07 -5.07
N VAL A 266 23.48 9.54 -4.73
CA VAL A 266 24.67 8.68 -4.49
C VAL A 266 24.39 7.57 -3.47
N HIS A 267 23.50 7.82 -2.48
CA HIS A 267 23.12 6.84 -1.46
C HIS A 267 22.21 5.73 -1.97
N LEU A 268 21.65 5.88 -3.18
CA LEU A 268 20.69 4.94 -3.76
C LEU A 268 21.34 3.90 -4.68
N GLY A 269 22.64 3.98 -4.91
CA GLY A 269 23.36 3.06 -5.82
C GLY A 269 23.28 1.57 -5.44
N GLY A 270 22.94 1.25 -4.18
CA GLY A 270 22.70 -0.12 -3.71
C GLY A 270 21.31 -0.67 -4.02
N PHE A 271 20.39 0.10 -4.60
CA PHE A 271 19.00 -0.32 -4.84
C PHE A 271 18.85 -1.08 -6.16
N THR A 272 19.62 -2.13 -6.33
CA THR A 272 19.69 -2.92 -7.57
C THR A 272 18.40 -3.65 -7.93
N ARG A 273 17.43 -3.72 -7.01
CA ARG A 273 16.09 -4.29 -7.24
C ARG A 273 15.03 -3.25 -7.61
N LEU A 274 15.40 -1.95 -7.63
CA LEU A 274 14.44 -0.88 -7.85
C LEU A 274 13.87 -0.96 -9.27
N GLU A 275 12.56 -1.17 -9.35
CA GLU A 275 11.79 -1.24 -10.60
C GLU A 275 11.04 0.07 -10.89
N SER A 276 10.58 0.76 -9.85
CA SER A 276 9.84 2.03 -9.97
C SER A 276 10.51 3.12 -9.16
N PHE A 277 10.84 4.25 -9.81
CA PHE A 277 11.45 5.39 -9.15
C PHE A 277 10.81 6.71 -9.56
N THR A 278 10.35 7.48 -8.58
CA THR A 278 9.75 8.81 -8.79
C THR A 278 10.60 9.90 -8.15
N LEU A 279 11.02 10.87 -8.97
CA LEU A 279 11.71 12.11 -8.57
C LEU A 279 10.93 13.36 -9.01
N ARG A 280 9.64 13.22 -9.30
CA ARG A 280 8.81 14.30 -9.80
C ARG A 280 8.87 15.52 -8.88
N GLY A 281 9.14 16.71 -9.46
CA GLY A 281 9.13 17.99 -8.70
C GLY A 281 10.26 18.11 -7.67
N THR A 282 11.33 17.33 -7.80
CA THR A 282 12.55 17.46 -6.98
C THR A 282 13.56 18.42 -7.63
N ASN A 283 14.61 18.77 -6.88
CA ASN A 283 15.69 19.62 -7.38
C ASN A 283 16.85 18.83 -8.03
N VAL A 284 16.56 17.65 -8.56
CA VAL A 284 17.55 16.83 -9.27
C VAL A 284 17.93 17.52 -10.61
N THR A 285 19.24 17.48 -10.91
CA THR A 285 19.86 18.06 -12.11
C THR A 285 20.65 17.00 -12.86
N ASN A 286 21.24 17.35 -14.00
CA ASN A 286 22.07 16.44 -14.84
C ASN A 286 23.15 15.71 -14.03
N VAL A 287 23.80 16.41 -13.10
CA VAL A 287 24.92 15.84 -12.30
C VAL A 287 24.48 14.63 -11.49
N GLY A 288 23.28 14.66 -10.89
CA GLY A 288 22.78 13.53 -10.10
C GLY A 288 22.33 12.32 -10.90
N MET A 289 22.12 12.48 -12.20
CA MET A 289 21.67 11.38 -13.05
C MET A 289 22.71 10.27 -13.22
N VAL A 290 24.00 10.55 -12.99
CA VAL A 290 25.06 9.53 -13.02
C VAL A 290 24.81 8.40 -12.01
N ASP A 291 24.22 8.73 -10.86
CA ASP A 291 23.96 7.79 -9.76
C ASP A 291 22.79 6.85 -10.06
N LEU A 292 22.02 7.08 -11.14
CA LEU A 292 20.99 6.16 -11.59
C LEU A 292 21.52 5.00 -12.45
N ARG A 293 22.77 5.10 -12.96
CA ARG A 293 23.36 4.05 -13.81
C ARG A 293 23.36 2.64 -13.21
N PRO A 294 23.60 2.45 -11.88
CA PRO A 294 23.57 1.11 -11.28
C PRO A 294 22.15 0.49 -11.20
N LEU A 295 21.10 1.28 -11.38
CA LEU A 295 19.71 0.86 -11.18
C LEU A 295 19.15 0.15 -12.43
N ALA A 296 19.85 -0.86 -12.91
CA ALA A 296 19.55 -1.56 -14.17
C ALA A 296 18.21 -2.32 -14.18
N SER A 297 17.58 -2.50 -13.03
CA SER A 297 16.23 -3.11 -12.89
C SER A 297 15.08 -2.15 -13.18
N LEU A 298 15.35 -0.83 -13.34
CA LEU A 298 14.30 0.16 -13.52
C LEU A 298 13.46 -0.12 -14.75
N LYS A 299 12.13 -0.15 -14.52
CA LYS A 299 11.05 -0.22 -15.51
C LYS A 299 10.30 1.10 -15.62
N HIS A 300 10.11 1.79 -14.51
CA HIS A 300 9.34 3.02 -14.43
C HIS A 300 10.18 4.13 -13.81
N LEU A 301 10.41 5.21 -14.56
CA LEU A 301 11.18 6.37 -14.10
C LEU A 301 10.40 7.67 -14.36
N HIS A 302 10.06 8.38 -13.27
CA HIS A 302 9.31 9.64 -13.34
C HIS A 302 10.21 10.80 -12.92
N LEU A 303 10.59 11.63 -13.91
CA LEU A 303 11.47 12.80 -13.77
C LEU A 303 10.72 14.13 -14.04
N ARG A 304 9.37 14.08 -14.08
CA ARG A 304 8.54 15.23 -14.38
C ARG A 304 8.87 16.43 -13.51
N GLN A 305 8.94 17.63 -14.12
CA GLN A 305 9.19 18.89 -13.38
C GLN A 305 10.51 18.89 -12.59
N THR A 306 11.56 18.26 -13.10
CA THR A 306 12.94 18.38 -12.58
C THR A 306 13.79 19.27 -13.47
N ASN A 307 15.01 19.61 -13.01
CA ASN A 307 15.95 20.46 -13.75
C ASN A 307 16.89 19.67 -14.68
N ILE A 308 16.45 18.50 -15.16
CA ILE A 308 17.21 17.63 -16.04
C ILE A 308 17.13 18.14 -17.48
N GLY A 309 18.27 18.13 -18.16
CA GLY A 309 18.41 18.44 -19.57
C GLY A 309 19.08 17.30 -20.34
N ASP A 310 19.58 17.58 -21.54
CA ASP A 310 20.09 16.58 -22.48
C ASP A 310 21.28 15.77 -21.94
N GLU A 311 22.21 16.42 -21.22
CA GLU A 311 23.34 15.75 -20.58
C GLU A 311 22.90 14.70 -19.56
N GLY A 312 21.81 15.00 -18.81
CA GLY A 312 21.23 14.06 -17.84
C GLY A 312 20.70 12.80 -18.49
N LEU A 313 20.11 12.90 -19.68
CA LEU A 313 19.60 11.77 -20.43
C LEU A 313 20.69 10.76 -20.85
N ALA A 314 21.93 11.22 -21.06
CA ALA A 314 23.05 10.34 -21.40
C ALA A 314 23.27 9.24 -20.36
N HIS A 315 22.91 9.49 -19.10
CA HIS A 315 23.03 8.51 -18.03
C HIS A 315 21.92 7.45 -18.01
N LEU A 316 20.83 7.65 -18.77
CA LEU A 316 19.72 6.70 -18.90
C LEU A 316 19.94 5.66 -19.99
N ALA A 317 20.89 5.87 -20.91
CA ALA A 317 21.11 5.02 -22.10
C ALA A 317 21.31 3.52 -21.77
N GLY A 318 21.85 3.21 -20.57
CA GLY A 318 22.04 1.83 -20.09
C GLY A 318 20.82 1.19 -19.43
N LEU A 319 19.76 1.95 -19.15
CA LEU A 319 18.56 1.46 -18.46
C LEU A 319 17.57 0.81 -19.45
N THR A 320 18.04 -0.20 -20.18
CA THR A 320 17.32 -0.81 -21.31
C THR A 320 16.04 -1.55 -20.92
N ARG A 321 15.79 -1.75 -19.63
CA ARG A 321 14.53 -2.35 -19.11
C ARG A 321 13.41 -1.34 -18.91
N LEU A 322 13.66 -0.03 -19.17
CA LEU A 322 12.62 1.00 -19.02
C LEU A 322 11.44 0.74 -19.96
N GLU A 323 10.26 0.68 -19.34
CA GLU A 323 8.94 0.54 -19.96
C GLU A 323 8.19 1.87 -19.92
N SER A 324 8.43 2.69 -18.88
CA SER A 324 7.79 3.99 -18.69
C SER A 324 8.81 5.06 -18.34
N LEU A 325 8.82 6.18 -19.09
CA LEU A 325 9.66 7.33 -18.84
C LEU A 325 8.84 8.63 -18.92
N ASP A 326 8.78 9.37 -17.81
CA ASP A 326 8.14 10.69 -17.77
C ASP A 326 9.20 11.79 -17.62
N LEU A 327 9.38 12.56 -18.68
CA LEU A 327 10.26 13.73 -18.79
C LEU A 327 9.48 15.05 -18.89
N GLY A 328 8.17 15.02 -18.63
CA GLY A 328 7.30 16.18 -18.80
C GLY A 328 7.75 17.39 -17.97
N GLY A 329 7.81 18.58 -18.59
CA GLY A 329 8.21 19.81 -17.93
C GLY A 329 9.68 19.88 -17.50
N THR A 330 10.57 19.05 -18.08
CA THR A 330 12.02 19.12 -17.90
C THR A 330 12.68 20.08 -18.90
N ARG A 331 14.01 20.26 -18.83
CA ARG A 331 14.77 21.12 -19.76
C ARG A 331 15.29 20.37 -21.00
N VAL A 332 14.78 19.19 -21.23
CA VAL A 332 15.19 18.32 -22.36
C VAL A 332 14.82 18.96 -23.69
N THR A 333 15.70 18.83 -24.66
CA THR A 333 15.53 19.31 -26.05
C THR A 333 15.62 18.15 -27.04
N GLY A 334 15.50 18.43 -28.34
CA GLY A 334 15.70 17.46 -29.40
C GLY A 334 17.07 16.77 -29.34
N ALA A 335 18.14 17.49 -28.96
CA ALA A 335 19.49 16.96 -28.89
C ALA A 335 19.63 15.78 -27.90
N GLY A 336 18.87 15.82 -26.78
CA GLY A 336 18.89 14.75 -25.77
C GLY A 336 18.25 13.44 -26.23
N MET A 337 17.36 13.47 -27.23
CA MET A 337 16.61 12.28 -27.68
C MET A 337 17.50 11.18 -28.22
N VAL A 338 18.71 11.50 -28.69
CA VAL A 338 19.70 10.52 -29.15
C VAL A 338 20.01 9.47 -28.09
N HIS A 339 19.94 9.83 -26.79
CA HIS A 339 20.25 8.95 -25.68
C HIS A 339 19.12 7.95 -25.36
N LEU A 340 17.90 8.20 -25.90
CA LEU A 340 16.76 7.30 -25.71
C LEU A 340 16.66 6.19 -26.77
N ARG A 341 17.50 6.22 -27.84
CA ARG A 341 17.44 5.27 -28.97
C ARG A 341 17.47 3.81 -28.54
N GLY A 342 18.26 3.48 -27.50
CA GLY A 342 18.44 2.11 -27.00
C GLY A 342 17.31 1.62 -26.09
N LEU A 343 16.38 2.47 -25.69
CA LEU A 343 15.32 2.12 -24.73
C LEU A 343 14.10 1.50 -25.44
N THR A 344 14.34 0.48 -26.23
CA THR A 344 13.35 -0.14 -27.13
C THR A 344 12.18 -0.82 -26.42
N ASN A 345 12.27 -1.04 -25.10
CA ASN A 345 11.18 -1.57 -24.29
C ASN A 345 10.17 -0.50 -23.84
N LEU A 346 10.40 0.80 -24.15
CA LEU A 346 9.48 1.85 -23.75
C LEU A 346 8.10 1.64 -24.36
N GLU A 347 7.09 1.58 -23.49
CA GLU A 347 5.67 1.56 -23.80
C GLU A 347 5.02 2.93 -23.56
N LEU A 348 5.52 3.68 -22.56
CA LEU A 348 5.04 5.00 -22.21
C LEU A 348 6.19 6.02 -22.24
N LEU A 349 6.02 7.11 -23.01
CA LEU A 349 6.95 8.23 -23.06
C LEU A 349 6.18 9.56 -22.92
N ARG A 350 6.51 10.33 -21.88
CA ARG A 350 5.99 11.70 -21.70
C ARG A 350 7.08 12.70 -21.97
N LEU A 351 6.81 13.60 -22.89
CA LEU A 351 7.67 14.72 -23.29
C LEU A 351 6.91 16.06 -23.25
N ASP A 352 5.69 16.06 -22.70
CA ASP A 352 4.87 17.28 -22.62
C ASP A 352 5.63 18.41 -21.91
N ARG A 353 5.46 19.66 -22.41
CA ARG A 353 6.16 20.84 -21.86
C ARG A 353 7.68 20.74 -21.92
N THR A 354 8.24 20.08 -22.94
CA THR A 354 9.68 20.06 -23.22
C THR A 354 9.99 20.84 -24.50
N ARG A 355 11.30 20.95 -24.83
CA ARG A 355 11.74 21.65 -26.06
C ARG A 355 12.10 20.64 -27.19
N VAL A 356 11.54 19.46 -27.16
CA VAL A 356 11.72 18.46 -28.21
C VAL A 356 11.08 18.95 -29.50
N ASP A 357 11.78 18.82 -30.60
CA ASP A 357 11.40 19.21 -31.95
C ASP A 357 11.44 18.03 -32.93
N ASP A 358 11.20 18.29 -34.21
CA ASP A 358 11.17 17.27 -35.25
C ASP A 358 12.50 16.56 -35.48
N GLU A 359 13.64 17.26 -35.32
CA GLU A 359 14.97 16.67 -35.43
C GLU A 359 15.21 15.68 -34.27
N GLY A 360 14.89 16.09 -33.04
CA GLY A 360 14.98 15.24 -31.88
C GLY A 360 14.03 14.05 -31.95
N PHE A 361 12.81 14.27 -32.40
CA PHE A 361 11.83 13.18 -32.55
C PHE A 361 12.31 12.08 -33.50
N ALA A 362 13.15 12.42 -34.48
CA ALA A 362 13.76 11.42 -35.39
C ALA A 362 14.60 10.36 -34.68
N HIS A 363 15.11 10.64 -33.49
CA HIS A 363 15.87 9.65 -32.71
C HIS A 363 15.00 8.60 -32.01
N LEU A 364 13.68 8.77 -32.02
CA LEU A 364 12.72 7.86 -31.40
C LEU A 364 12.18 6.79 -32.38
N ASP A 365 12.63 6.76 -33.64
CA ASP A 365 12.18 5.82 -34.67
C ASP A 365 12.28 4.32 -34.24
N GLY A 366 13.21 3.98 -33.35
CA GLY A 366 13.38 2.62 -32.79
C GLY A 366 12.42 2.23 -31.68
N LEU A 367 11.65 3.17 -31.14
CA LEU A 367 10.76 2.94 -29.99
C LEU A 367 9.39 2.38 -30.44
N THR A 368 9.40 1.29 -31.19
CA THR A 368 8.20 0.69 -31.82
C THR A 368 7.23 0.03 -30.85
N ASN A 369 7.61 -0.08 -29.57
CA ASN A 369 6.74 -0.62 -28.50
C ASN A 369 5.88 0.44 -27.85
N LEU A 370 6.03 1.74 -28.20
CA LEU A 370 5.24 2.82 -27.61
C LEU A 370 3.74 2.61 -27.82
N LYS A 371 3.00 2.63 -26.72
CA LYS A 371 1.55 2.62 -26.61
C LYS A 371 1.01 4.01 -26.26
N LEU A 372 1.72 4.73 -25.40
CA LEU A 372 1.29 6.01 -24.86
C LEU A 372 2.39 7.06 -25.11
N LEU A 373 2.06 8.13 -25.85
CA LEU A 373 3.00 9.20 -26.20
C LEU A 373 2.39 10.58 -25.97
N TRP A 374 2.99 11.37 -25.07
CA TRP A 374 2.58 12.76 -24.80
C TRP A 374 3.58 13.73 -25.38
N LEU A 375 3.11 14.55 -26.32
CA LEU A 375 3.87 15.60 -27.01
C LEU A 375 3.21 16.98 -26.85
N SER A 376 2.29 17.13 -25.90
CA SER A 376 1.59 18.39 -25.68
C SER A 376 2.59 19.49 -25.28
N GLU A 377 2.39 20.72 -25.80
CA GLU A 377 3.27 21.85 -25.50
C GLU A 377 4.76 21.62 -25.88
N THR A 378 5.03 20.82 -26.94
CA THR A 378 6.37 20.61 -27.52
C THR A 378 6.54 21.39 -28.81
N ARG A 379 7.75 21.33 -29.42
CA ARG A 379 8.06 21.89 -30.72
C ARG A 379 7.93 20.89 -31.88
N VAL A 380 7.46 19.68 -31.59
CA VAL A 380 7.17 18.66 -32.61
C VAL A 380 6.06 19.16 -33.52
N GLY A 381 6.29 19.09 -34.82
CA GLY A 381 5.41 19.60 -35.86
C GLY A 381 5.11 18.57 -36.97
N ASP A 382 4.64 19.08 -38.08
CA ASP A 382 4.18 18.27 -39.22
C ASP A 382 5.28 17.40 -39.85
N ALA A 383 6.54 17.82 -39.76
CA ALA A 383 7.69 17.03 -40.27
C ALA A 383 7.89 15.68 -39.52
N SER A 384 7.35 15.53 -38.31
CA SER A 384 7.38 14.29 -37.56
C SER A 384 6.29 13.29 -37.96
N LEU A 385 5.33 13.67 -38.78
CA LEU A 385 4.19 12.84 -39.15
C LEU A 385 4.56 11.46 -39.74
N PRO A 386 5.55 11.34 -40.66
CA PRO A 386 5.94 10.04 -41.21
C PRO A 386 6.50 9.08 -40.15
N ARG A 387 7.07 9.63 -39.05
CA ARG A 387 7.61 8.85 -37.93
C ARG A 387 6.50 8.44 -36.95
N LEU A 388 5.58 9.36 -36.62
CA LEU A 388 4.39 9.05 -35.81
C LEU A 388 3.61 7.88 -36.38
N LYS A 389 3.43 7.83 -37.70
CA LYS A 389 2.73 6.74 -38.39
C LYS A 389 3.42 5.36 -38.26
N ARG A 390 4.72 5.31 -37.97
CA ARG A 390 5.46 4.06 -37.76
C ARG A 390 5.25 3.45 -36.37
N LEU A 391 4.74 4.21 -35.43
CA LEU A 391 4.48 3.75 -34.06
C LEU A 391 3.15 2.96 -34.02
N ALA A 392 3.11 1.83 -34.70
CA ALA A 392 1.89 1.05 -34.99
C ALA A 392 1.19 0.50 -33.73
N LYS A 393 1.87 0.45 -32.57
CA LYS A 393 1.29 0.03 -31.28
C LYS A 393 0.68 1.18 -30.49
N LEU A 394 0.69 2.41 -31.03
CA LEU A 394 0.24 3.56 -30.28
C LEU A 394 -1.29 3.49 -30.04
N GLU A 395 -1.67 3.58 -28.80
CA GLU A 395 -3.06 3.57 -28.30
C GLU A 395 -3.54 5.00 -27.93
N THR A 396 -2.62 5.84 -27.44
CA THR A 396 -2.93 7.23 -27.09
C THR A 396 -1.79 8.16 -27.53
N LEU A 397 -2.15 9.21 -28.25
CA LEU A 397 -1.26 10.27 -28.70
C LEU A 397 -1.80 11.64 -28.27
N GLN A 398 -1.10 12.30 -27.35
CA GLN A 398 -1.45 13.67 -26.92
C GLN A 398 -0.62 14.71 -27.69
N LEU A 399 -1.31 15.59 -28.41
CA LEU A 399 -0.72 16.63 -29.27
C LEU A 399 -1.18 18.06 -28.90
N GLY A 400 -1.80 18.25 -27.72
CA GLY A 400 -2.32 19.55 -27.31
C GLY A 400 -1.24 20.64 -27.34
N TYR A 401 -1.50 21.74 -28.05
CA TYR A 401 -0.55 22.85 -28.19
C TYR A 401 0.83 22.47 -28.75
N SER A 402 0.98 21.31 -29.43
CA SER A 402 2.15 20.99 -30.27
C SER A 402 2.08 21.78 -31.60
N ARG A 403 3.13 21.66 -32.43
CA ARG A 403 3.15 22.29 -33.77
C ARG A 403 2.58 21.38 -34.87
N VAL A 404 2.04 20.20 -34.49
CA VAL A 404 1.35 19.32 -35.45
C VAL A 404 0.00 19.95 -35.81
N SER A 405 -0.21 20.17 -37.09
CA SER A 405 -1.42 20.79 -37.61
C SER A 405 -2.65 19.91 -37.47
N ARG A 406 -3.77 20.48 -37.02
CA ARG A 406 -5.02 19.71 -36.76
C ARG A 406 -5.60 19.09 -38.05
N TYR A 407 -5.34 19.67 -39.21
CA TYR A 407 -5.82 19.08 -40.48
C TYR A 407 -5.18 17.73 -40.81
N LEU A 408 -4.04 17.40 -40.15
CA LEU A 408 -3.36 16.10 -40.30
C LEU A 408 -3.93 15.01 -39.36
N ASP A 409 -4.86 15.32 -38.47
CA ASP A 409 -5.42 14.35 -37.53
C ASP A 409 -6.09 13.17 -38.29
N ALA A 410 -6.79 13.45 -39.39
CA ALA A 410 -7.39 12.40 -40.22
C ALA A 410 -6.33 11.47 -40.86
N GLU A 411 -5.19 12.02 -41.26
CA GLU A 411 -4.09 11.27 -41.83
C GLU A 411 -3.38 10.39 -40.78
N VAL A 412 -3.21 10.93 -39.57
CA VAL A 412 -2.68 10.16 -38.42
C VAL A 412 -3.65 9.04 -38.06
N GLN A 413 -4.97 9.35 -37.96
CA GLN A 413 -6.00 8.38 -37.61
C GLN A 413 -6.13 7.27 -38.65
N GLN A 414 -5.95 7.59 -39.95
CA GLN A 414 -5.91 6.57 -41.01
C GLN A 414 -4.74 5.61 -40.85
N ALA A 415 -3.57 6.13 -40.45
CA ALA A 415 -2.36 5.32 -40.24
C ALA A 415 -2.39 4.53 -38.92
N LEU A 416 -3.04 5.08 -37.89
CA LEU A 416 -3.14 4.53 -36.54
C LEU A 416 -4.62 4.41 -36.14
N PRO A 417 -5.38 3.48 -36.72
CA PRO A 417 -6.83 3.44 -36.59
C PRO A 417 -7.31 3.20 -35.14
N ASN A 418 -6.50 2.55 -34.31
CA ASN A 418 -6.83 2.27 -32.91
C ASN A 418 -6.28 3.31 -31.91
N CYS A 419 -5.59 4.37 -32.39
CA CYS A 419 -4.97 5.38 -31.55
C CYS A 419 -5.97 6.49 -31.22
N ALA A 420 -6.19 6.78 -29.94
CA ALA A 420 -6.90 7.97 -29.50
C ALA A 420 -5.98 9.21 -29.65
N ILE A 421 -6.37 10.19 -30.48
CA ILE A 421 -5.67 11.45 -30.66
C ILE A 421 -6.32 12.50 -29.77
N GLU A 422 -5.54 13.05 -28.82
CA GLU A 422 -6.01 14.09 -27.89
C GLU A 422 -5.29 15.44 -28.18
N ARG A 423 -6.08 16.56 -28.16
CA ARG A 423 -5.61 17.91 -28.51
C ARG A 423 -5.79 18.93 -27.39
#